data_73aa9a08aab3e9def485e85f1c919ddd
#
_entry.id   73aa9a08aab3e9def485e85f1c919ddd
#
_cell.length_a   1.000
_cell.length_b   1.000
_cell.length_c   1.000
_cell.angle_alpha   90.00
_cell.angle_beta   90.00
_cell.angle_gamma   90.00
#
_symmetry.space_group_name_H-M   'P 1'
#
loop_
_entity.id
_entity.type
_entity.pdbx_description
1 polymer ?
#
loop_
_entity_poly.entity_id
_entity_poly.type
_entity_poly.pdbx_seq_one_letter_code
_entity_poly.pdbx_strand_id
1 'polypeptide(L)'
;MRILIIEDELRLNNIIKTGLTEAGFAVDQAFDGEEGKYLAESEPYDLIILDIMLPKINGLDLCRKLRQKNIKIPVLMLTAKSSTEDKVAGLDSGADDYLTKPFSFIELRSRIHALIRRSHQETAPILKAEDLELDPLKHLVSRNQKLIKLTPKEFAILELLLRRLGEVVSR
;
A
#
# COMPACT_ATOMS: atom_id res chain seq x y z
N MET A 1 -4.71 1.18 7.08
CA MET A 1 -3.74 0.56 6.14
C MET A 1 -2.45 1.34 6.18
N ARG A 2 -1.30 0.65 6.23
CA ARG A 2 0.03 1.26 6.39
C ARG A 2 0.89 0.98 5.16
N ILE A 3 1.44 2.01 4.55
CA ILE A 3 2.20 1.93 3.30
C ILE A 3 3.63 2.39 3.56
N LEU A 4 4.61 1.64 3.05
CA LEU A 4 6.00 2.06 3.02
C LEU A 4 6.34 2.62 1.64
N ILE A 5 6.92 3.81 1.59
CA ILE A 5 7.48 4.42 0.37
C ILE A 5 9.00 4.31 0.45
N ILE A 6 9.62 3.76 -0.59
CA ILE A 6 11.08 3.68 -0.74
C ILE A 6 11.45 4.38 -2.05
N GLU A 7 11.87 5.63 -1.93
CA GLU A 7 12.15 6.55 -3.05
C GLU A 7 13.18 7.57 -2.58
N ASP A 8 14.29 7.71 -3.28
CA ASP A 8 15.41 8.58 -2.89
C ASP A 8 15.16 10.06 -3.26
N GLU A 9 14.33 10.34 -4.25
CA GLU A 9 13.97 11.71 -4.59
C GLU A 9 13.02 12.30 -3.53
N LEU A 10 13.58 13.10 -2.62
CA LEU A 10 12.87 13.71 -1.48
C LEU A 10 11.55 14.40 -1.88
N ARG A 11 11.55 15.09 -3.04
CA ARG A 11 10.37 15.81 -3.51
C ARG A 11 9.24 14.86 -3.89
N LEU A 12 9.55 13.84 -4.67
CA LEU A 12 8.57 12.84 -5.10
C LEU A 12 8.05 12.03 -3.92
N ASN A 13 8.96 11.58 -3.05
CA ASN A 13 8.63 10.84 -1.83
C ASN A 13 7.64 11.63 -0.95
N ASN A 14 7.90 12.93 -0.72
CA ASN A 14 7.01 13.80 0.06
C ASN A 14 5.65 14.05 -0.61
N ILE A 15 5.61 14.21 -1.95
CA ILE A 15 4.36 14.39 -2.70
C ILE A 15 3.49 13.13 -2.55
N ILE A 16 4.08 11.95 -2.73
CA ILE A 16 3.36 10.67 -2.58
C ILE A 16 2.85 10.53 -1.14
N LYS A 17 3.70 10.78 -0.13
CA LYS A 17 3.31 10.72 1.28
C LYS A 17 2.13 11.62 1.58
N THR A 18 2.21 12.89 1.19
CA THR A 18 1.14 13.86 1.44
C THR A 18 -0.18 13.39 0.86
N GLY A 19 -0.20 13.03 -0.43
CA GLY A 19 -1.41 12.59 -1.09
C GLY A 19 -2.00 11.30 -0.48
N LEU A 20 -1.15 10.33 -0.09
CA LEU A 20 -1.62 9.09 0.54
C LEU A 20 -2.12 9.35 1.97
N THR A 21 -1.47 10.24 2.72
CA THR A 21 -1.93 10.63 4.07
C THR A 21 -3.29 11.33 4.00
N GLU A 22 -3.48 12.22 3.03
CA GLU A 22 -4.79 12.86 2.78
C GLU A 22 -5.86 11.84 2.35
N ALA A 23 -5.45 10.77 1.68
CA ALA A 23 -6.33 9.64 1.34
C ALA A 23 -6.59 8.67 2.52
N GLY A 24 -6.04 8.93 3.72
CA GLY A 24 -6.31 8.16 4.94
C GLY A 24 -5.37 6.99 5.20
N PHE A 25 -4.26 6.87 4.48
CA PHE A 25 -3.22 5.86 4.75
C PHE A 25 -2.24 6.36 5.82
N ALA A 26 -1.75 5.44 6.66
CA ALA A 26 -0.53 5.66 7.43
C ALA A 26 0.68 5.42 6.52
N VAL A 27 1.64 6.34 6.50
CA VAL A 27 2.73 6.31 5.52
C VAL A 27 4.07 6.50 6.20
N ASP A 28 4.95 5.52 6.02
CA ASP A 28 6.37 5.62 6.37
C ASP A 28 7.21 5.82 5.11
N GLN A 29 8.37 6.41 5.28
CA GLN A 29 9.29 6.76 4.20
C GLN A 29 10.67 6.14 4.46
N ALA A 30 11.30 5.65 3.40
CA ALA A 30 12.71 5.33 3.33
C ALA A 30 13.32 6.01 2.09
N PHE A 31 14.59 6.36 2.18
CA PHE A 31 15.28 7.13 1.13
C PHE A 31 16.39 6.35 0.46
N ASP A 32 16.61 5.12 0.86
CA ASP A 32 17.53 4.18 0.22
C ASP A 32 17.07 2.72 0.41
N GLY A 33 17.68 1.82 -0.34
CA GLY A 33 17.29 0.41 -0.33
C GLY A 33 17.65 -0.34 0.96
N GLU A 34 18.63 0.11 1.76
CA GLU A 34 18.97 -0.51 3.05
C GLU A 34 17.95 -0.14 4.13
N GLU A 35 17.63 1.15 4.22
CA GLU A 35 16.58 1.63 5.12
C GLU A 35 15.23 0.99 4.78
N GLY A 36 14.87 0.97 3.47
CA GLY A 36 13.66 0.34 2.99
C GLY A 36 13.59 -1.14 3.33
N LYS A 37 14.71 -1.87 3.17
CA LYS A 37 14.80 -3.27 3.56
C LYS A 37 14.56 -3.46 5.06
N TYR A 38 15.26 -2.68 5.89
CA TYR A 38 15.13 -2.76 7.34
C TYR A 38 13.68 -2.56 7.79
N LEU A 39 13.02 -1.51 7.29
CA LEU A 39 11.62 -1.23 7.62
C LEU A 39 10.66 -2.33 7.13
N ALA A 40 10.84 -2.81 5.89
CA ALA A 40 10.01 -3.87 5.33
C ALA A 40 10.13 -5.21 6.07
N GLU A 41 11.26 -5.45 6.74
CA GLU A 41 11.51 -6.67 7.52
C GLU A 41 11.07 -6.54 8.99
N SER A 42 11.04 -5.32 9.55
CA SER A 42 10.78 -5.10 10.98
C SER A 42 9.36 -4.64 11.30
N GLU A 43 8.65 -4.09 10.32
CA GLU A 43 7.34 -3.47 10.53
C GLU A 43 6.26 -4.08 9.62
N PRO A 44 5.00 -4.15 10.08
CA PRO A 44 3.92 -4.64 9.25
C PRO A 44 3.42 -3.55 8.28
N TYR A 45 3.49 -3.83 6.98
CA TYR A 45 2.94 -2.98 5.93
C TYR A 45 1.91 -3.74 5.10
N ASP A 46 0.90 -3.02 4.62
CA ASP A 46 -0.12 -3.53 3.71
C ASP A 46 0.33 -3.45 2.24
N LEU A 47 1.29 -2.55 1.94
CA LEU A 47 1.86 -2.35 0.60
C LEU A 47 3.19 -1.61 0.68
N ILE A 48 4.10 -1.91 -0.25
CA ILE A 48 5.35 -1.18 -0.47
C ILE A 48 5.29 -0.50 -1.84
N ILE A 49 5.58 0.80 -1.88
CA ILE A 49 5.88 1.55 -3.12
C ILE A 49 7.40 1.63 -3.21
N LEU A 50 7.97 1.12 -4.29
CA LEU A 50 9.41 0.89 -4.40
C LEU A 50 9.96 1.45 -5.70
N ASP A 51 10.86 2.43 -5.64
CA ASP A 51 11.61 2.84 -6.83
C ASP A 51 12.66 1.79 -7.21
N ILE A 52 12.87 1.63 -8.51
CA ILE A 52 13.92 0.76 -9.05
C ILE A 52 15.29 1.35 -8.79
N MET A 53 15.45 2.66 -9.01
CA MET A 53 16.77 3.31 -8.98
C MET A 53 17.08 3.90 -7.61
N LEU A 54 17.39 3.04 -6.66
CA LEU A 54 17.74 3.44 -5.29
C LEU A 54 19.23 3.36 -5.03
N PRO A 55 19.76 4.23 -4.16
CA PRO A 55 21.11 4.08 -3.63
C PRO A 55 21.21 2.84 -2.73
N LYS A 56 22.44 2.34 -2.55
CA LYS A 56 22.86 1.18 -1.76
C LYS A 56 22.31 -0.16 -2.28
N ILE A 57 21.01 -0.37 -2.28
CA ILE A 57 20.35 -1.58 -2.80
C ILE A 57 19.34 -1.15 -3.86
N ASN A 58 19.53 -1.63 -5.09
CA ASN A 58 18.58 -1.42 -6.18
C ASN A 58 17.22 -2.02 -5.85
N GLY A 59 16.12 -1.37 -6.27
CA GLY A 59 14.77 -1.80 -5.93
C GLY A 59 14.41 -3.20 -6.41
N LEU A 60 14.89 -3.64 -7.58
CA LEU A 60 14.68 -5.01 -8.06
C LEU A 60 15.35 -6.04 -7.15
N ASP A 61 16.57 -5.75 -6.72
CA ASP A 61 17.31 -6.63 -5.82
C ASP A 61 16.70 -6.63 -4.41
N LEU A 62 16.19 -5.49 -3.96
CA LEU A 62 15.45 -5.40 -2.71
C LEU A 62 14.20 -6.28 -2.77
N CYS A 63 13.40 -6.17 -3.83
CA CYS A 63 12.20 -6.97 -4.02
C CYS A 63 12.52 -8.47 -3.99
N ARG A 64 13.56 -8.91 -4.73
CA ARG A 64 14.02 -10.32 -4.70
C ARG A 64 14.40 -10.78 -3.29
N LYS A 65 15.15 -9.96 -2.54
CA LYS A 65 15.55 -10.27 -1.16
C LYS A 65 14.33 -10.42 -0.22
N LEU A 66 13.33 -9.56 -0.37
CA LEU A 66 12.08 -9.67 0.40
C LEU A 66 11.36 -10.99 0.09
N ARG A 67 11.25 -11.36 -1.19
CA ARG A 67 10.64 -12.62 -1.61
C ARG A 67 11.40 -13.86 -1.14
N GLN A 68 12.74 -13.83 -1.18
CA GLN A 68 13.58 -14.90 -0.63
C GLN A 68 13.36 -15.13 0.87
N LYS A 69 12.99 -14.09 1.61
CA LYS A 69 12.62 -14.17 3.03
C LYS A 69 11.13 -14.50 3.26
N ASN A 70 10.40 -14.90 2.21
CA ASN A 70 8.95 -15.15 2.26
C ASN A 70 8.09 -13.95 2.71
N ILE A 71 8.60 -12.73 2.55
CA ILE A 71 7.82 -11.52 2.79
C ILE A 71 6.90 -11.32 1.59
N LYS A 72 5.58 -11.47 1.82
CA LYS A 72 4.53 -11.43 0.79
C LYS A 72 3.82 -10.07 0.69
N ILE A 73 4.37 -9.03 1.32
CA ILE A 73 3.81 -7.68 1.22
C ILE A 73 3.74 -7.30 -0.27
N PRO A 74 2.59 -6.83 -0.78
CA PRO A 74 2.47 -6.38 -2.16
C PRO A 74 3.45 -5.26 -2.48
N VAL A 75 4.12 -5.33 -3.62
CA VAL A 75 5.09 -4.34 -4.09
C VAL A 75 4.61 -3.69 -5.37
N LEU A 76 4.37 -2.38 -5.32
CA LEU A 76 4.19 -1.53 -6.50
C LEU A 76 5.53 -0.89 -6.86
N MET A 77 6.09 -1.31 -7.99
CA MET A 77 7.37 -0.79 -8.46
C MET A 77 7.17 0.53 -9.22
N LEU A 78 7.93 1.56 -8.86
CA LEU A 78 8.04 2.79 -9.65
C LEU A 78 9.21 2.68 -10.63
N THR A 79 9.00 3.06 -11.89
CA THR A 79 10.04 2.95 -12.92
C THR A 79 10.05 4.16 -13.84
N ALA A 80 11.23 4.68 -14.16
CA ALA A 80 11.42 5.69 -15.19
C ALA A 80 11.39 5.11 -16.62
N LYS A 81 11.47 3.76 -16.75
CA LYS A 81 11.64 3.09 -18.03
C LYS A 81 10.34 2.45 -18.50
N SER A 82 9.99 2.72 -19.75
CA SER A 82 8.82 2.17 -20.43
C SER A 82 9.15 0.97 -21.33
N SER A 83 10.43 0.52 -21.39
CA SER A 83 10.83 -0.57 -22.29
C SER A 83 10.23 -1.91 -21.86
N THR A 84 9.90 -2.74 -22.84
CA THR A 84 9.34 -4.08 -22.63
C THR A 84 10.32 -5.00 -21.88
N GLU A 85 11.62 -4.78 -22.06
CA GLU A 85 12.70 -5.54 -21.42
C GLU A 85 12.78 -5.26 -19.92
N ASP A 86 12.58 -4.01 -19.50
CA ASP A 86 12.56 -3.63 -18.07
C ASP A 86 11.31 -4.16 -17.35
N LYS A 87 10.18 -4.27 -18.06
CA LYS A 87 8.96 -4.88 -17.51
C LYS A 87 9.11 -6.38 -17.32
N VAL A 88 9.81 -7.06 -18.23
CA VAL A 88 10.09 -8.51 -18.11
C VAL A 88 11.06 -8.77 -16.95
N ALA A 89 12.17 -8.02 -16.87
CA ALA A 89 13.11 -8.12 -15.74
C ALA A 89 12.44 -7.80 -14.39
N GLY A 90 11.43 -6.98 -14.43
CA GLY A 90 10.64 -6.63 -13.25
C GLY A 90 9.70 -7.76 -12.81
N LEU A 91 9.01 -8.44 -13.70
CA LEU A 91 8.15 -9.58 -13.37
C LEU A 91 8.95 -10.71 -12.71
N ASP A 92 10.19 -10.94 -13.12
CA ASP A 92 11.11 -11.89 -12.51
C ASP A 92 11.62 -11.46 -11.12
N SER A 93 11.46 -10.19 -10.73
CA SER A 93 11.84 -9.69 -9.42
C SER A 93 10.84 -10.02 -8.31
N GLY A 94 9.63 -10.47 -8.67
CA GLY A 94 8.54 -10.74 -7.73
C GLY A 94 7.74 -9.51 -7.32
N ALA A 95 7.80 -8.40 -8.07
CA ALA A 95 6.90 -7.28 -7.90
C ALA A 95 5.48 -7.63 -8.40
N ASP A 96 4.46 -7.03 -7.78
CA ASP A 96 3.06 -7.35 -8.06
C ASP A 96 2.42 -6.43 -9.09
N ASP A 97 2.94 -5.21 -9.27
CA ASP A 97 2.54 -4.26 -10.32
C ASP A 97 3.64 -3.21 -10.57
N TYR A 98 3.52 -2.49 -11.68
CA TYR A 98 4.45 -1.44 -12.12
C TYR A 98 3.73 -0.16 -12.46
N LEU A 99 4.34 0.97 -12.11
CA LEU A 99 3.86 2.30 -12.45
C LEU A 99 5.00 3.13 -13.03
N THR A 100 4.84 3.57 -14.27
CA THR A 100 5.84 4.39 -14.98
C THR A 100 5.79 5.85 -14.54
N LYS A 101 6.94 6.42 -14.26
CA LYS A 101 7.12 7.87 -14.05
C LYS A 101 7.17 8.59 -15.41
N PRO A 102 6.48 9.75 -15.61
CA PRO A 102 5.59 10.40 -14.65
C PRO A 102 4.20 9.75 -14.61
N PHE A 103 3.57 9.74 -13.44
CA PHE A 103 2.24 9.17 -13.22
C PHE A 103 1.28 10.19 -12.57
N SER A 104 -0.01 9.94 -12.70
CA SER A 104 -1.01 10.69 -11.95
C SER A 104 -1.24 10.07 -10.58
N PHE A 105 -1.58 10.91 -9.59
CA PHE A 105 -1.92 10.42 -8.24
C PHE A 105 -3.18 9.53 -8.26
N ILE A 106 -4.11 9.79 -9.18
CA ILE A 106 -5.31 8.97 -9.37
C ILE A 106 -4.94 7.54 -9.80
N GLU A 107 -3.98 7.41 -10.72
CA GLU A 107 -3.49 6.10 -11.17
C GLU A 107 -2.77 5.36 -10.05
N LEU A 108 -1.84 6.03 -9.35
CA LEU A 108 -1.13 5.48 -8.21
C LEU A 108 -2.12 4.90 -7.19
N ARG A 109 -3.11 5.70 -6.76
CA ARG A 109 -4.12 5.28 -5.80
C ARG A 109 -4.96 4.08 -6.29
N SER A 110 -5.35 4.08 -7.56
CA SER A 110 -6.13 2.98 -8.14
C SER A 110 -5.35 1.66 -8.12
N ARG A 111 -4.05 1.70 -8.42
CA ARG A 111 -3.16 0.52 -8.37
C ARG A 111 -2.94 0.03 -6.94
N ILE A 112 -2.73 0.94 -5.99
CA ILE A 112 -2.62 0.61 -4.56
C ILE A 112 -3.87 -0.16 -4.10
N HIS A 113 -5.07 0.36 -4.38
CA HIS A 113 -6.31 -0.32 -4.01
C HIS A 113 -6.45 -1.70 -4.68
N ALA A 114 -6.06 -1.82 -5.94
CA ALA A 114 -6.10 -3.10 -6.66
C ALA A 114 -5.16 -4.14 -6.05
N LEU A 115 -3.94 -3.73 -5.67
CA LEU A 115 -2.93 -4.61 -5.06
C LEU A 115 -3.35 -5.05 -3.66
N ILE A 116 -3.76 -4.12 -2.81
CA ILE A 116 -4.25 -4.43 -1.46
C ILE A 116 -5.46 -5.37 -1.54
N ARG A 117 -6.39 -5.12 -2.47
CA ARG A 117 -7.52 -6.02 -2.69
C ARG A 117 -7.08 -7.43 -3.07
N ARG A 118 -6.09 -7.60 -3.96
CA ARG A 118 -5.58 -8.92 -4.38
C ARG A 118 -4.87 -9.65 -3.24
N SER A 119 -4.06 -8.96 -2.46
CA SER A 119 -3.34 -9.57 -1.32
C SER A 119 -4.28 -10.03 -0.21
N HIS A 120 -5.43 -9.37 -0.07
CA HIS A 120 -6.47 -9.75 0.87
C HIS A 120 -7.55 -10.66 0.25
N GLN A 121 -7.41 -11.06 -1.03
CA GLN A 121 -8.41 -11.86 -1.76
C GLN A 121 -8.65 -13.26 -1.15
N GLU A 122 -7.84 -13.69 -0.19
CA GLU A 122 -8.17 -14.87 0.59
C GLU A 122 -9.08 -14.59 1.79
N THR A 123 -9.20 -13.38 2.32
CA THR A 123 -10.15 -13.07 3.42
C THR A 123 -10.08 -11.63 3.95
N ALA A 124 -10.54 -10.62 3.23
CA ALA A 124 -11.06 -9.47 3.95
C ALA A 124 -12.58 -9.58 3.99
N PRO A 125 -13.16 -10.15 5.04
CA PRO A 125 -14.59 -10.18 5.16
C PRO A 125 -15.09 -8.73 5.21
N ILE A 126 -16.25 -8.48 4.57
CA ILE A 126 -17.00 -7.26 4.85
C ILE A 126 -17.20 -7.22 6.36
N LEU A 127 -16.67 -6.20 7.00
CA LEU A 127 -16.83 -6.03 8.44
C LEU A 127 -18.28 -5.65 8.72
N LYS A 128 -18.93 -6.37 9.63
CA LYS A 128 -20.35 -6.19 9.92
C LYS A 128 -20.58 -5.98 11.40
N ALA A 129 -21.45 -5.03 11.71
CA ALA A 129 -22.04 -4.87 13.02
C ALA A 129 -23.53 -4.57 12.83
N GLU A 130 -24.39 -5.55 13.13
CA GLU A 130 -25.84 -5.50 12.86
C GLU A 130 -26.14 -5.16 11.38
N ASP A 131 -26.74 -3.99 11.14
CA ASP A 131 -27.10 -3.48 9.82
C ASP A 131 -26.00 -2.63 9.13
N LEU A 132 -24.88 -2.41 9.84
CA LEU A 132 -23.72 -1.67 9.34
C LEU A 132 -22.76 -2.62 8.64
N GLU A 133 -22.41 -2.30 7.40
CA GLU A 133 -21.41 -3.03 6.61
C GLU A 133 -20.29 -2.07 6.17
N LEU A 134 -19.05 -2.47 6.37
CA LEU A 134 -17.87 -1.76 5.90
C LEU A 134 -17.07 -2.69 4.99
N ASP A 135 -16.89 -2.28 3.74
CA ASP A 135 -16.00 -2.94 2.77
C ASP A 135 -14.65 -2.20 2.77
N PRO A 136 -13.62 -2.75 3.42
CA PRO A 136 -12.32 -2.10 3.51
C PRO A 136 -11.65 -1.94 2.15
N LEU A 137 -11.97 -2.83 1.19
CA LEU A 137 -11.35 -2.87 -0.12
C LEU A 137 -11.91 -1.82 -1.06
N LYS A 138 -13.21 -1.58 -0.97
CA LYS A 138 -13.90 -0.57 -1.78
C LYS A 138 -13.93 0.80 -1.12
N HIS A 139 -13.49 0.90 0.14
CA HIS A 139 -13.69 2.08 0.98
C HIS A 139 -15.16 2.53 1.03
N LEU A 140 -16.06 1.55 1.12
CA LEU A 140 -17.50 1.78 1.18
C LEU A 140 -18.03 1.40 2.55
N VAL A 141 -18.95 2.24 3.03
CA VAL A 141 -19.74 1.96 4.23
C VAL A 141 -21.21 2.04 3.84
N SER A 142 -21.98 1.07 4.30
CA SER A 142 -23.44 1.08 4.13
C SER A 142 -24.13 0.70 5.43
N ARG A 143 -25.31 1.24 5.63
CA ARG A 143 -26.22 0.86 6.70
C ARG A 143 -27.62 0.65 6.11
N ASN A 144 -28.24 -0.50 6.36
CA ASN A 144 -29.51 -0.90 5.72
C ASN A 144 -29.44 -0.73 4.19
N GLN A 145 -28.34 -1.16 3.56
CA GLN A 145 -28.07 -1.06 2.11
C GLN A 145 -27.96 0.38 1.57
N LYS A 146 -27.97 1.40 2.41
CA LYS A 146 -27.76 2.80 2.02
C LYS A 146 -26.31 3.19 2.25
N LEU A 147 -25.66 3.72 1.22
CA LEU A 147 -24.28 4.18 1.31
C LEU A 147 -24.15 5.38 2.24
N ILE A 148 -23.15 5.32 3.10
CA ILE A 148 -22.75 6.40 4.01
C ILE A 148 -21.42 6.96 3.50
N LYS A 149 -21.37 8.28 3.30
CA LYS A 149 -20.12 8.97 2.98
C LYS A 149 -19.38 9.34 4.27
N LEU A 150 -18.20 8.81 4.42
CA LEU A 150 -17.28 9.12 5.51
C LEU A 150 -16.04 9.82 4.98
N THR A 151 -15.47 10.69 5.80
CA THR A 151 -14.12 11.18 5.57
C THR A 151 -13.09 10.05 5.76
N PRO A 152 -11.87 10.18 5.22
CA PRO A 152 -10.82 9.16 5.40
C PRO A 152 -10.54 8.82 6.88
N LYS A 153 -10.57 9.83 7.76
CA LYS A 153 -10.36 9.63 9.20
C LYS A 153 -11.51 8.85 9.87
N GLU A 154 -12.74 9.21 9.54
CA GLU A 154 -13.93 8.52 10.05
C GLU A 154 -13.96 7.07 9.58
N PHE A 155 -13.63 6.82 8.32
CA PHE A 155 -13.53 5.47 7.78
C PHE A 155 -12.47 4.64 8.52
N ALA A 156 -11.26 5.18 8.73
CA ALA A 156 -10.19 4.48 9.44
C ALA A 156 -10.56 4.16 10.90
N ILE A 157 -11.23 5.09 11.58
CA ILE A 157 -11.72 4.87 12.95
C ILE A 157 -12.79 3.76 12.96
N LEU A 158 -13.76 3.83 12.05
CA LEU A 158 -14.83 2.84 11.98
C LEU A 158 -14.27 1.45 11.65
N GLU A 159 -13.33 1.35 10.72
CA GLU A 159 -12.64 0.11 10.38
C GLU A 159 -11.94 -0.48 11.62
N LEU A 160 -11.19 0.34 12.36
CA LEU A 160 -10.51 -0.09 13.58
C LEU A 160 -11.51 -0.64 14.61
N LEU A 161 -12.62 0.04 14.84
CA LEU A 161 -13.65 -0.38 15.78
C LEU A 161 -14.33 -1.69 15.37
N LEU A 162 -14.65 -1.83 14.09
CA LEU A 162 -15.27 -3.06 13.57
C LEU A 162 -14.33 -4.27 13.61
N ARG A 163 -13.02 -4.07 13.42
CA ARG A 163 -12.01 -5.13 13.55
C ARG A 163 -11.82 -5.58 14.99
N ARG A 164 -12.11 -4.71 15.95
CA ARG A 164 -12.02 -4.96 17.40
C ARG A 164 -13.39 -5.00 18.07
N LEU A 165 -14.38 -5.53 17.35
CA LEU A 165 -15.74 -5.62 17.87
C LEU A 165 -15.77 -6.46 19.17
N GLY A 166 -16.27 -5.85 20.25
CA GLY A 166 -16.30 -6.50 21.58
C GLY A 166 -15.07 -6.23 22.45
N GLU A 167 -14.05 -5.51 21.96
CA GLU A 167 -12.89 -5.10 22.75
C GLU A 167 -13.02 -3.64 23.19
N VAL A 168 -12.45 -3.32 24.37
CA VAL A 168 -12.33 -1.92 24.81
C VAL A 168 -11.13 -1.30 24.11
N VAL A 169 -11.38 -0.32 23.28
CA VAL A 169 -10.32 0.47 22.60
C VAL A 169 -9.99 1.68 23.48
N SER A 170 -8.81 1.66 24.13
CA SER A 170 -8.30 2.82 24.86
C SER A 170 -7.71 3.86 23.90
N ARG A 171 -7.67 5.13 24.34
CA ARG A 171 -7.00 6.24 23.64
C ARG A 171 -5.50 6.04 23.57
#